data_d882c8eaa3a0f598d22474b7d80a6d50
#
_entry.id   d882c8eaa3a0f598d22474b7d80a6d50
#
_cell.length_a   1.000
_cell.length_b   1.000
_cell.length_c   1.000
_cell.angle_alpha   90.00
_cell.angle_beta   90.00
_cell.angle_gamma   90.00
#
_symmetry.space_group_name_H-M   'P 1'
#
loop_
_entity.id
_entity.type
_entity.pdbx_description
1 polymer ?
#
loop_
_entity_poly.entity_id
_entity_poly.type
_entity_poly.pdbx_seq_one_letter_code
_entity_poly.pdbx_strand_id
1 'polypeptide(L)'
;VTLICNAINKVLLEDEYAFLKKYIVIVRYEHDLLVNDYLSSICDLRIVWGGNRTVEELRKSSLPPRSIEMTFPDRYSLSIISSNEYLKQDPKKVASLFYIDTYFTDQNACSSPRLIVWTGSKVKDAQDIFFKALKSLVDEKYSMSAILSVDKLNALCELALTHKNVNKVDSDNVVMRVSLKELSDDVLDYKMSGGYFFEYVTNDLKDLVPILKKQCQTISYLGVDPNAIQALVLQNGVRGVDRIVPLGHTMDLEFFWDGYDMIDAMSRNVDVITFSNNKVV
;
A
#
# COMPACT_ATOMS: atom_id res chain seq x y z
N VAL A 1 -17.26 -8.54 -2.27
CA VAL A 1 -17.61 -7.92 -3.58
C VAL A 1 -19.10 -8.04 -3.84
N THR A 2 -19.71 -9.25 -3.91
CA THR A 2 -21.13 -9.45 -4.24
C THR A 2 -22.09 -8.62 -3.38
N LEU A 3 -21.86 -8.53 -2.07
CA LEU A 3 -22.71 -7.72 -1.16
C LEU A 3 -22.66 -6.23 -1.52
N ILE A 4 -21.48 -5.71 -1.86
CA ILE A 4 -21.31 -4.30 -2.28
C ILE A 4 -22.02 -4.05 -3.59
N CYS A 5 -21.85 -4.91 -4.58
CA CYS A 5 -22.55 -4.82 -5.88
C CYS A 5 -24.08 -4.83 -5.71
N ASN A 6 -24.59 -5.71 -4.83
CA ASN A 6 -26.02 -5.77 -4.52
C ASN A 6 -26.51 -4.51 -3.82
N ALA A 7 -25.71 -3.91 -2.92
CA ALA A 7 -26.05 -2.64 -2.27
C ALA A 7 -26.12 -1.49 -3.30
N ILE A 8 -25.11 -1.39 -4.19
CA ILE A 8 -25.12 -0.40 -5.28
C ILE A 8 -26.35 -0.58 -6.16
N ASN A 9 -26.64 -1.80 -6.58
CA ASN A 9 -27.81 -2.06 -7.41
C ASN A 9 -29.13 -1.68 -6.72
N LYS A 10 -29.24 -1.84 -5.40
CA LYS A 10 -30.43 -1.39 -4.65
C LYS A 10 -30.53 0.13 -4.64
N VAL A 11 -29.46 0.85 -4.36
CA VAL A 11 -29.43 2.31 -4.36
C VAL A 11 -29.81 2.87 -5.73
N LEU A 12 -29.32 2.25 -6.83
CA LEU A 12 -29.66 2.65 -8.20
C LEU A 12 -31.14 2.45 -8.57
N LEU A 13 -31.93 1.76 -7.75
CA LEU A 13 -33.40 1.63 -7.93
C LEU A 13 -34.19 2.72 -7.20
N GLU A 14 -33.57 3.49 -6.32
CA GLU A 14 -34.19 4.62 -5.63
C GLU A 14 -34.33 5.80 -6.60
N ASP A 15 -35.48 6.52 -6.55
CA ASP A 15 -35.79 7.60 -7.50
C ASP A 15 -34.70 8.69 -7.53
N GLU A 16 -34.10 8.99 -6.37
CA GLU A 16 -33.02 9.97 -6.23
C GLU A 16 -31.78 9.61 -7.06
N TYR A 17 -31.46 8.33 -7.20
CA TYR A 17 -30.26 7.83 -7.89
C TYR A 17 -30.54 7.15 -9.21
N ALA A 18 -31.80 7.02 -9.62
CA ALA A 18 -32.20 6.29 -10.82
C ALA A 18 -31.54 6.82 -12.11
N PHE A 19 -31.22 8.12 -12.16
CA PHE A 19 -30.52 8.73 -13.29
C PHE A 19 -29.10 8.19 -13.51
N LEU A 20 -28.44 7.66 -12.45
CA LEU A 20 -27.11 7.06 -12.54
C LEU A 20 -27.12 5.66 -13.16
N LYS A 21 -28.26 4.97 -13.15
CA LYS A 21 -28.39 3.58 -13.63
C LYS A 21 -27.89 3.38 -15.08
N LYS A 22 -28.07 4.38 -15.93
CA LYS A 22 -27.61 4.32 -17.32
C LYS A 22 -26.10 4.48 -17.50
N TYR A 23 -25.38 4.91 -16.44
CA TYR A 23 -23.94 5.13 -16.45
C TYR A 23 -23.15 4.07 -15.71
N ILE A 24 -23.83 3.18 -14.94
CA ILE A 24 -23.16 2.20 -14.09
C ILE A 24 -23.60 0.79 -14.51
N VAL A 25 -22.64 0.00 -14.96
CA VAL A 25 -22.84 -1.41 -15.31
C VAL A 25 -21.87 -2.26 -14.49
N ILE A 26 -22.39 -3.23 -13.75
CA ILE A 26 -21.58 -4.18 -12.98
C ILE A 26 -21.74 -5.55 -13.62
N VAL A 27 -20.63 -6.10 -14.10
CA VAL A 27 -20.60 -7.43 -14.74
C VAL A 27 -19.62 -8.34 -14.00
N ARG A 28 -19.91 -9.63 -14.03
CA ARG A 28 -19.01 -10.68 -13.58
C ARG A 28 -18.90 -11.71 -14.70
N TYR A 29 -17.69 -12.03 -15.09
CA TYR A 29 -17.38 -13.06 -16.07
C TYR A 29 -16.11 -13.79 -15.66
N GLU A 30 -15.91 -14.99 -16.18
CA GLU A 30 -14.69 -15.76 -16.00
C GLU A 30 -13.54 -15.15 -16.84
N HIS A 31 -12.35 -15.77 -16.81
CA HIS A 31 -11.22 -15.34 -17.62
C HIS A 31 -11.50 -15.55 -19.13
N ASP A 32 -12.26 -14.63 -19.71
CA ASP A 32 -12.70 -14.65 -21.12
C ASP A 32 -12.00 -13.51 -21.88
N LEU A 33 -11.12 -13.90 -22.80
CA LEU A 33 -10.35 -12.96 -23.61
C LEU A 33 -11.25 -12.14 -24.53
N LEU A 34 -12.32 -12.72 -25.09
CA LEU A 34 -13.23 -12.00 -25.99
C LEU A 34 -13.98 -10.89 -25.25
N VAL A 35 -14.38 -11.15 -24.00
CA VAL A 35 -15.01 -10.12 -23.15
C VAL A 35 -14.01 -9.03 -22.82
N ASN A 36 -12.77 -9.39 -22.46
CA ASN A 36 -11.71 -8.43 -22.20
C ASN A 36 -11.39 -7.57 -23.43
N ASP A 37 -11.29 -8.19 -24.61
CA ASP A 37 -11.02 -7.48 -25.87
C ASP A 37 -12.15 -6.52 -26.20
N TYR A 38 -13.41 -6.94 -26.05
CA TYR A 38 -14.55 -6.09 -26.30
C TYR A 38 -14.58 -4.88 -25.37
N LEU A 39 -14.50 -5.11 -24.03
CA LEU A 39 -14.52 -4.03 -23.05
C LEU A 39 -13.33 -3.08 -23.24
N SER A 40 -12.14 -3.61 -23.52
CA SER A 40 -10.96 -2.81 -23.77
C SER A 40 -11.09 -1.96 -25.04
N SER A 41 -11.72 -2.49 -26.09
CA SER A 41 -11.87 -1.80 -27.38
C SER A 41 -12.80 -0.59 -27.35
N ILE A 42 -13.70 -0.49 -26.35
CA ILE A 42 -14.71 0.56 -26.25
C ILE A 42 -14.45 1.58 -25.13
N CYS A 43 -13.43 1.36 -24.28
CA CYS A 43 -13.19 2.24 -23.15
C CYS A 43 -12.22 3.38 -23.46
N ASP A 44 -12.49 4.56 -22.92
CA ASP A 44 -11.57 5.72 -22.94
C ASP A 44 -10.54 5.65 -21.83
N LEU A 45 -10.88 5.00 -20.71
CA LEU A 45 -9.99 4.75 -19.58
C LEU A 45 -10.17 3.31 -19.08
N ARG A 46 -9.07 2.57 -18.97
CA ARG A 46 -9.04 1.27 -18.31
C ARG A 46 -8.33 1.37 -16.96
N ILE A 47 -9.04 1.03 -15.89
CA ILE A 47 -8.46 0.97 -14.54
C ILE A 47 -8.32 -0.50 -14.16
N VAL A 48 -7.08 -0.93 -13.84
CA VAL A 48 -6.80 -2.30 -13.43
C VAL A 48 -6.33 -2.31 -11.97
N TRP A 49 -7.12 -2.91 -11.11
CA TRP A 49 -6.76 -3.15 -9.73
C TRP A 49 -6.49 -4.65 -9.52
N GLY A 50 -5.22 -5.02 -9.40
CA GLY A 50 -4.83 -6.42 -9.28
C GLY A 50 -3.33 -6.61 -9.31
N GLY A 51 -2.85 -7.82 -8.98
CA GLY A 51 -1.43 -8.13 -9.01
C GLY A 51 -0.81 -7.99 -10.41
N ASN A 52 0.52 -7.99 -10.47
CA ASN A 52 1.29 -7.83 -11.70
C ASN A 52 0.79 -8.74 -12.83
N ARG A 53 0.54 -10.02 -12.51
CA ARG A 53 0.03 -11.00 -13.48
C ARG A 53 -1.33 -10.58 -14.07
N THR A 54 -2.23 -10.05 -13.25
CA THR A 54 -3.55 -9.57 -13.72
C THR A 54 -3.40 -8.41 -14.69
N VAL A 55 -2.50 -7.46 -14.37
CA VAL A 55 -2.21 -6.32 -15.25
C VAL A 55 -1.64 -6.80 -16.58
N GLU A 56 -0.67 -7.74 -16.55
CA GLU A 56 -0.07 -8.32 -17.76
C GLU A 56 -1.10 -9.07 -18.64
N GLU A 57 -2.00 -9.85 -18.03
CA GLU A 57 -3.06 -10.56 -18.76
C GLU A 57 -4.04 -9.58 -19.42
N LEU A 58 -4.49 -8.53 -18.71
CA LEU A 58 -5.41 -7.54 -19.27
C LEU A 58 -4.75 -6.69 -20.36
N ARG A 59 -3.43 -6.49 -20.31
CA ARG A 59 -2.67 -5.77 -21.37
C ARG A 59 -2.58 -6.52 -22.69
N LYS A 60 -2.90 -7.82 -22.72
CA LYS A 60 -3.05 -8.56 -23.99
C LYS A 60 -4.21 -8.04 -24.83
N SER A 61 -5.24 -7.48 -24.20
CA SER A 61 -6.37 -6.83 -24.85
C SER A 61 -6.03 -5.36 -25.17
N SER A 62 -5.99 -5.03 -26.44
CA SER A 62 -5.59 -3.70 -26.93
C SER A 62 -6.57 -2.62 -26.56
N LEU A 63 -6.05 -1.46 -26.20
CA LEU A 63 -6.83 -0.22 -26.01
C LEU A 63 -6.88 0.61 -27.30
N PRO A 64 -7.93 1.42 -27.51
CA PRO A 64 -7.92 2.46 -28.54
C PRO A 64 -6.72 3.41 -28.38
N PRO A 65 -6.17 3.98 -29.46
CA PRO A 65 -4.92 4.75 -29.44
C PRO A 65 -4.90 5.96 -28.49
N ARG A 66 -6.06 6.52 -28.15
CA ARG A 66 -6.17 7.68 -27.22
C ARG A 66 -6.62 7.30 -25.82
N SER A 67 -6.91 6.04 -25.57
CA SER A 67 -7.33 5.57 -24.25
C SER A 67 -6.16 5.59 -23.27
N ILE A 68 -6.48 5.80 -22.02
CA ILE A 68 -5.54 5.84 -20.90
C ILE A 68 -5.65 4.53 -20.11
N GLU A 69 -4.54 4.06 -19.54
CA GLU A 69 -4.54 2.96 -18.58
C GLU A 69 -3.97 3.42 -17.25
N MET A 70 -4.72 3.16 -16.18
CA MET A 70 -4.25 3.29 -14.79
C MET A 70 -4.14 1.91 -14.18
N THR A 71 -3.02 1.61 -13.53
CA THR A 71 -2.79 0.30 -12.94
C THR A 71 -2.40 0.41 -11.47
N PHE A 72 -2.97 -0.47 -10.65
CA PHE A 72 -2.67 -0.61 -9.22
C PHE A 72 -2.10 -2.02 -8.99
N PRO A 73 -0.80 -2.23 -9.34
CA PRO A 73 -0.13 -3.53 -9.29
C PRO A 73 0.30 -3.90 -7.86
N ASP A 74 1.05 -5.01 -7.74
CA ASP A 74 1.67 -5.40 -6.47
C ASP A 74 2.69 -4.37 -6.00
N ARG A 75 2.51 -3.88 -4.77
CA ARG A 75 3.36 -2.89 -4.12
C ARG A 75 3.56 -3.24 -2.65
N TYR A 76 4.52 -2.57 -2.00
CA TYR A 76 4.78 -2.68 -0.57
C TYR A 76 4.91 -1.32 0.08
N SER A 77 4.78 -1.30 1.40
CA SER A 77 4.93 -0.11 2.22
C SER A 77 5.76 -0.39 3.47
N LEU A 78 6.22 0.66 4.11
CA LEU A 78 7.00 0.58 5.33
C LEU A 78 6.60 1.66 6.33
N SER A 79 6.99 1.46 7.59
CA SER A 79 6.84 2.45 8.66
C SER A 79 8.20 2.87 9.19
N ILE A 80 8.38 4.17 9.47
CA ILE A 80 9.56 4.71 10.15
C ILE A 80 9.14 5.22 11.51
N ILE A 81 9.69 4.65 12.58
CA ILE A 81 9.30 4.96 13.95
C ILE A 81 10.53 5.45 14.73
N SER A 82 10.46 6.68 15.23
CA SER A 82 11.44 7.19 16.19
C SER A 82 11.17 6.59 17.56
N SER A 83 12.14 5.79 18.06
CA SER A 83 12.06 5.19 19.39
C SER A 83 11.91 6.24 20.49
N ASN A 84 12.64 7.36 20.37
CA ASN A 84 12.61 8.42 21.35
C ASN A 84 11.25 9.14 21.42
N GLU A 85 10.61 9.34 20.27
CA GLU A 85 9.28 9.98 20.21
C GLU A 85 8.16 8.98 20.54
N TYR A 86 8.29 7.71 20.15
CA TYR A 86 7.37 6.67 20.52
C TYR A 86 7.25 6.50 22.04
N LEU A 87 8.37 6.51 22.77
CA LEU A 87 8.38 6.36 24.22
C LEU A 87 7.71 7.51 25.00
N LYS A 88 7.36 8.61 24.31
CA LYS A 88 6.56 9.71 24.86
C LYS A 88 5.06 9.53 24.61
N GLN A 89 4.65 8.54 23.81
CA GLN A 89 3.26 8.32 23.42
C GLN A 89 2.59 7.25 24.31
N ASP A 90 1.26 7.18 24.25
CA ASP A 90 0.52 6.06 24.81
C ASP A 90 0.69 4.82 23.92
N PRO A 91 1.30 3.73 24.44
CA PRO A 91 1.55 2.53 23.65
C PRO A 91 0.28 1.90 23.07
N LYS A 92 -0.86 1.97 23.80
CA LYS A 92 -2.15 1.42 23.34
C LYS A 92 -2.70 2.21 22.16
N LYS A 93 -2.57 3.53 22.21
CA LYS A 93 -2.99 4.41 21.11
C LYS A 93 -2.17 4.13 19.86
N VAL A 94 -0.84 4.05 19.99
CA VAL A 94 0.04 3.77 18.84
C VAL A 94 -0.20 2.37 18.28
N ALA A 95 -0.41 1.36 19.15
CA ALA A 95 -0.77 0.02 18.71
C ALA A 95 -2.09 -0.01 17.93
N SER A 96 -3.09 0.79 18.33
CA SER A 96 -4.36 0.91 17.61
C SER A 96 -4.20 1.55 16.24
N LEU A 97 -3.38 2.57 16.11
CA LEU A 97 -3.05 3.19 14.82
C LEU A 97 -2.35 2.19 13.88
N PHE A 98 -1.34 1.48 14.40
CA PHE A 98 -0.63 0.49 13.62
C PHE A 98 -1.49 -0.73 13.24
N TYR A 99 -2.45 -1.10 14.10
CA TYR A 99 -3.44 -2.13 13.81
C TYR A 99 -4.32 -1.75 12.59
N ILE A 100 -4.74 -0.48 12.51
CA ILE A 100 -5.51 0.04 11.36
C ILE A 100 -4.67 -0.06 10.08
N ASP A 101 -3.39 0.32 10.14
CA ASP A 101 -2.49 0.27 8.99
C ASP A 101 -2.17 -1.16 8.52
N THR A 102 -2.42 -2.19 9.38
CA THR A 102 -1.95 -3.55 9.12
C THR A 102 -3.07 -4.60 9.24
N TYR A 103 -3.43 -4.99 10.44
CA TYR A 103 -4.35 -6.11 10.71
C TYR A 103 -5.78 -5.88 10.21
N PHE A 104 -6.21 -4.63 10.09
CA PHE A 104 -7.55 -4.30 9.60
C PHE A 104 -7.83 -4.87 8.20
N THR A 105 -6.80 -5.06 7.39
CA THR A 105 -6.86 -5.66 6.06
C THR A 105 -6.04 -6.94 5.95
N ASP A 106 -5.83 -7.67 7.05
CA ASP A 106 -4.95 -8.85 7.12
C ASP A 106 -3.52 -8.56 6.62
N GLN A 107 -3.07 -7.29 6.66
CA GLN A 107 -1.81 -6.81 6.10
C GLN A 107 -1.69 -7.06 4.57
N ASN A 108 -2.81 -7.20 3.86
CA ASN A 108 -2.85 -7.47 2.42
C ASN A 108 -2.91 -6.20 1.56
N ALA A 109 -3.25 -5.04 2.14
CA ALA A 109 -3.23 -3.79 1.39
C ALA A 109 -1.80 -3.42 0.97
N CYS A 110 -1.64 -2.86 -0.23
CA CYS A 110 -0.34 -2.37 -0.71
C CYS A 110 0.22 -1.28 0.18
N SER A 111 -0.66 -0.50 0.84
CA SER A 111 -0.30 0.53 1.81
C SER A 111 0.04 -0.01 3.21
N SER A 112 -0.23 -1.29 3.49
CA SER A 112 0.10 -1.89 4.78
C SER A 112 1.61 -2.08 4.94
N PRO A 113 2.22 -1.54 6.01
CA PRO A 113 3.65 -1.70 6.26
C PRO A 113 4.06 -3.17 6.43
N ARG A 114 5.12 -3.57 5.73
CA ARG A 114 5.78 -4.87 5.88
C ARG A 114 7.11 -4.75 6.61
N LEU A 115 7.76 -3.59 6.53
CA LEU A 115 8.99 -3.28 7.21
C LEU A 115 8.76 -2.16 8.23
N ILE A 116 9.25 -2.35 9.43
CA ILE A 116 9.32 -1.31 10.47
C ILE A 116 10.78 -0.88 10.61
N VAL A 117 11.04 0.37 10.31
CA VAL A 117 12.36 1.00 10.47
C VAL A 117 12.37 1.76 11.79
N TRP A 118 13.25 1.36 12.69
CA TRP A 118 13.43 1.99 13.98
C TRP A 118 14.61 2.96 13.96
N THR A 119 14.37 4.18 14.46
CA THR A 119 15.42 5.19 14.61
C THR A 119 15.55 5.62 16.07
N GLY A 120 16.67 6.26 16.42
CA GLY A 120 16.92 6.80 17.76
C GLY A 120 17.75 5.89 18.64
N SER A 121 17.89 6.27 19.93
CA SER A 121 18.83 5.65 20.87
C SER A 121 18.24 4.56 21.77
N LYS A 122 16.90 4.53 21.91
CA LYS A 122 16.19 3.61 22.83
C LYS A 122 15.35 2.58 22.08
N VAL A 123 15.91 2.04 20.99
CA VAL A 123 15.17 1.17 20.07
C VAL A 123 14.66 -0.09 20.78
N LYS A 124 15.52 -0.76 21.57
CA LYS A 124 15.14 -2.00 22.25
C LYS A 124 13.93 -1.82 23.18
N ASP A 125 13.97 -0.77 24.01
CA ASP A 125 12.88 -0.47 24.95
C ASP A 125 11.58 -0.14 24.19
N ALA A 126 11.70 0.64 23.11
CA ALA A 126 10.56 0.99 22.26
C ALA A 126 9.94 -0.24 21.60
N GLN A 127 10.75 -1.13 21.04
CA GLN A 127 10.29 -2.38 20.43
C GLN A 127 9.54 -3.25 21.45
N ASP A 128 10.11 -3.47 22.64
CA ASP A 128 9.52 -4.34 23.65
C ASP A 128 8.16 -3.81 24.11
N ILE A 129 8.02 -2.50 24.32
CA ILE A 129 6.75 -1.86 24.71
C ILE A 129 5.76 -1.90 23.55
N PHE A 130 6.18 -1.56 22.33
CA PHE A 130 5.33 -1.51 21.14
C PHE A 130 4.72 -2.87 20.82
N PHE A 131 5.56 -3.90 20.70
CA PHE A 131 5.08 -5.22 20.33
C PHE A 131 4.28 -5.90 21.43
N LYS A 132 4.55 -5.59 22.70
CA LYS A 132 3.69 -6.01 23.82
C LYS A 132 2.30 -5.40 23.73
N ALA A 133 2.19 -4.10 23.44
CA ALA A 133 0.91 -3.42 23.30
C ALA A 133 0.17 -3.90 22.04
N LEU A 134 0.87 -4.04 20.91
CA LEU A 134 0.31 -4.55 19.65
C LEU A 134 -0.22 -5.98 19.83
N LYS A 135 0.58 -6.88 20.41
CA LYS A 135 0.16 -8.26 20.66
C LYS A 135 -1.10 -8.33 21.52
N SER A 136 -1.16 -7.55 22.61
CA SER A 136 -2.35 -7.52 23.47
C SER A 136 -3.61 -7.11 22.70
N LEU A 137 -3.50 -6.14 21.79
CA LEU A 137 -4.60 -5.68 20.95
C LEU A 137 -4.98 -6.72 19.89
N VAL A 138 -3.99 -7.34 19.27
CA VAL A 138 -4.19 -8.36 18.23
C VAL A 138 -4.85 -9.61 18.82
N ASP A 139 -4.38 -10.09 19.98
CA ASP A 139 -4.98 -11.23 20.68
C ASP A 139 -6.46 -10.99 21.03
N GLU A 140 -6.85 -9.73 21.27
CA GLU A 140 -8.23 -9.34 21.58
C GLU A 140 -9.12 -9.24 20.32
N LYS A 141 -8.58 -8.67 19.22
CA LYS A 141 -9.41 -8.20 18.09
C LYS A 141 -9.24 -8.98 16.80
N TYR A 142 -8.15 -9.71 16.64
CA TYR A 142 -7.81 -10.33 15.37
C TYR A 142 -7.97 -11.85 15.41
N SER A 143 -8.70 -12.39 14.44
CA SER A 143 -8.87 -13.83 14.29
C SER A 143 -8.12 -14.31 13.05
N MET A 144 -6.97 -14.93 13.25
CA MET A 144 -6.15 -15.45 12.16
C MET A 144 -6.61 -16.84 11.75
N SER A 145 -6.68 -17.11 10.45
CA SER A 145 -6.94 -18.46 9.93
C SER A 145 -5.75 -19.40 10.19
N ALA A 146 -6.03 -20.68 10.46
CA ALA A 146 -4.98 -21.68 10.71
C ALA A 146 -4.02 -21.83 9.53
N ILE A 147 -4.53 -21.73 8.29
CA ILE A 147 -3.70 -21.82 7.08
C ILE A 147 -2.66 -20.71 7.02
N LEU A 148 -3.01 -19.48 7.42
CA LEU A 148 -2.11 -18.35 7.42
C LEU A 148 -0.92 -18.55 8.38
N SER A 149 -1.13 -19.26 9.51
CA SER A 149 -0.04 -19.62 10.43
C SER A 149 0.98 -20.56 9.76
N VAL A 150 0.48 -21.53 8.99
CA VAL A 150 1.34 -22.47 8.23
C VAL A 150 2.09 -21.74 7.13
N ASP A 151 1.41 -20.87 6.39
CA ASP A 151 2.03 -20.09 5.30
C ASP A 151 3.13 -19.19 5.83
N LYS A 152 2.92 -18.52 6.98
CA LYS A 152 3.93 -17.67 7.64
C LYS A 152 5.15 -18.49 8.06
N LEU A 153 4.95 -19.69 8.61
CA LEU A 153 6.06 -20.57 9.00
C LEU A 153 6.86 -21.04 7.79
N ASN A 154 6.17 -21.42 6.71
CA ASN A 154 6.82 -21.81 5.46
C ASN A 154 7.64 -20.67 4.86
N ALA A 155 7.08 -19.47 4.79
CA ALA A 155 7.80 -18.28 4.31
C ALA A 155 9.01 -17.93 5.20
N LEU A 156 8.88 -18.10 6.51
CA LEU A 156 10.02 -17.92 7.41
C LEU A 156 11.13 -18.94 7.15
N CYS A 157 10.79 -20.20 6.95
CA CYS A 157 11.75 -21.25 6.61
C CYS A 157 12.45 -20.96 5.28
N GLU A 158 11.69 -20.57 4.26
CA GLU A 158 12.23 -20.15 2.96
C GLU A 158 13.18 -18.97 3.10
N LEU A 159 12.76 -17.91 3.80
CA LEU A 159 13.57 -16.75 4.08
C LEU A 159 14.88 -17.13 4.80
N ALA A 160 14.81 -17.98 5.82
CA ALA A 160 15.98 -18.40 6.58
C ALA A 160 16.99 -19.21 5.74
N LEU A 161 16.53 -19.91 4.73
CA LEU A 161 17.37 -20.68 3.79
C LEU A 161 18.01 -19.80 2.71
N THR A 162 17.31 -18.76 2.27
CA THR A 162 17.70 -17.97 1.11
C THR A 162 18.37 -16.65 1.49
N HIS A 163 18.00 -16.05 2.63
CA HIS A 163 18.45 -14.74 3.06
C HIS A 163 19.50 -14.80 4.18
N LYS A 164 20.71 -14.32 3.89
CA LYS A 164 21.81 -14.26 4.88
C LYS A 164 21.69 -13.10 5.86
N ASN A 165 20.84 -12.11 5.56
CA ASN A 165 20.72 -10.87 6.32
C ASN A 165 19.75 -10.97 7.51
N VAL A 166 19.11 -12.11 7.72
CA VAL A 166 18.28 -12.35 8.90
C VAL A 166 19.17 -12.39 10.14
N ASN A 167 18.88 -11.53 11.12
CA ASN A 167 19.60 -11.43 12.37
C ASN A 167 18.91 -12.22 13.48
N LYS A 168 17.63 -11.97 13.67
CA LYS A 168 16.82 -12.58 14.73
C LYS A 168 15.39 -12.76 14.23
N VAL A 169 14.79 -13.87 14.64
CA VAL A 169 13.36 -14.11 14.48
C VAL A 169 12.74 -14.18 15.87
N ASP A 170 11.63 -13.46 16.04
CA ASP A 170 10.77 -13.56 17.21
C ASP A 170 9.40 -14.02 16.68
N SER A 171 9.09 -15.28 16.89
CA SER A 171 7.99 -15.97 16.24
C SER A 171 6.85 -16.16 17.22
N ASP A 172 5.78 -15.42 16.99
CA ASP A 172 4.46 -15.66 17.53
C ASP A 172 3.49 -15.80 16.36
N ASN A 173 2.42 -16.60 16.51
CA ASN A 173 1.50 -16.84 15.40
C ASN A 173 0.84 -15.55 14.89
N VAL A 174 0.54 -14.61 15.76
CA VAL A 174 -0.18 -13.37 15.40
C VAL A 174 0.74 -12.17 15.18
N VAL A 175 1.97 -12.20 15.75
CA VAL A 175 2.99 -11.16 15.56
C VAL A 175 4.33 -11.82 15.30
N MET A 176 4.69 -11.98 14.03
CA MET A 176 5.99 -12.52 13.64
C MET A 176 6.93 -11.38 13.27
N ARG A 177 8.13 -11.40 13.85
CA ARG A 177 9.13 -10.35 13.70
C ARG A 177 10.42 -10.92 13.15
N VAL A 178 10.92 -10.36 12.07
CA VAL A 178 12.18 -10.75 11.45
C VAL A 178 13.11 -9.54 11.43
N SER A 179 14.09 -9.52 12.34
CA SER A 179 15.10 -8.46 12.38
C SER A 179 16.15 -8.68 11.30
N LEU A 180 16.48 -7.64 10.56
CA LEU A 180 17.47 -7.65 9.48
C LEU A 180 18.76 -6.96 9.93
N LYS A 181 19.91 -7.47 9.45
CA LYS A 181 21.23 -6.85 9.65
C LYS A 181 21.46 -5.73 8.65
N GLU A 182 21.02 -5.98 7.41
CA GLU A 182 21.18 -5.10 6.26
C GLU A 182 19.88 -5.16 5.42
N LEU A 183 19.59 -4.09 4.73
CA LEU A 183 18.50 -4.05 3.76
C LEU A 183 19.05 -4.45 2.40
N SER A 184 18.54 -5.54 1.87
CA SER A 184 18.74 -5.93 0.48
C SER A 184 17.51 -5.58 -0.35
N ASP A 185 17.72 -5.40 -1.62
CA ASP A 185 16.69 -4.90 -2.53
C ASP A 185 15.58 -5.91 -2.85
N ASP A 186 15.73 -7.16 -2.42
CA ASP A 186 14.80 -8.27 -2.58
C ASP A 186 14.04 -8.66 -1.31
N VAL A 187 14.42 -8.11 -0.14
CA VAL A 187 13.81 -8.50 1.15
C VAL A 187 12.30 -8.27 1.18
N LEU A 188 11.81 -7.23 0.52
CA LEU A 188 10.39 -6.89 0.48
C LEU A 188 9.59 -7.63 -0.61
N ASP A 189 10.27 -8.43 -1.44
CA ASP A 189 9.63 -9.35 -2.40
C ASP A 189 9.02 -10.56 -1.67
N TYR A 190 9.51 -10.88 -0.46
CA TYR A 190 8.89 -11.87 0.43
C TYR A 190 7.56 -11.35 0.96
N LYS A 191 6.49 -11.69 0.25
CA LYS A 191 5.15 -11.22 0.57
C LYS A 191 4.49 -12.14 1.58
N MET A 192 4.39 -11.65 2.83
CA MET A 192 3.59 -12.28 3.86
C MET A 192 2.59 -11.29 4.46
N SER A 193 1.55 -11.81 5.08
CA SER A 193 0.44 -11.07 5.66
C SER A 193 0.12 -11.54 7.09
N GLY A 194 -0.91 -11.01 7.71
CA GLY A 194 -1.38 -11.46 9.01
C GLY A 194 -0.38 -11.26 10.15
N GLY A 195 0.30 -10.10 10.16
CA GLY A 195 1.24 -9.75 11.23
C GLY A 195 2.63 -10.35 11.05
N TYR A 196 3.15 -10.35 9.83
CA TYR A 196 4.53 -10.69 9.52
C TYR A 196 5.30 -9.40 9.23
N PHE A 197 6.27 -9.04 10.09
CA PHE A 197 7.00 -7.80 10.00
C PHE A 197 8.50 -8.03 9.90
N PHE A 198 9.12 -7.39 8.91
CA PHE A 198 10.54 -7.13 8.93
C PHE A 198 10.85 -5.94 9.84
N GLU A 199 11.99 -5.97 10.51
CA GLU A 199 12.49 -4.87 11.32
C GLU A 199 13.93 -4.52 10.94
N TYR A 200 14.21 -3.24 10.84
CA TYR A 200 15.54 -2.72 10.60
C TYR A 200 15.81 -1.53 11.53
N VAL A 201 17.04 -1.40 11.99
CA VAL A 201 17.44 -0.30 12.89
C VAL A 201 18.49 0.54 12.19
N THR A 202 18.23 1.83 12.03
CA THR A 202 19.19 2.79 11.50
C THR A 202 18.95 4.19 12.04
N ASN A 203 19.99 5.01 12.09
CA ASN A 203 19.89 6.45 12.30
C ASN A 203 20.18 7.26 11.05
N ASP A 204 20.55 6.60 9.95
CA ASP A 204 20.70 7.25 8.64
C ASP A 204 19.60 6.74 7.68
N LEU A 205 18.63 7.60 7.37
CA LEU A 205 17.55 7.25 6.46
C LEU A 205 18.02 6.92 5.04
N LYS A 206 19.27 7.27 4.67
CA LYS A 206 19.85 6.91 3.37
C LYS A 206 20.01 5.41 3.19
N ASP A 207 20.10 4.65 4.28
CA ASP A 207 20.12 3.19 4.23
C ASP A 207 18.86 2.59 3.59
N LEU A 208 17.76 3.36 3.55
CA LEU A 208 16.51 2.94 2.93
C LEU A 208 16.50 3.08 1.40
N VAL A 209 17.37 3.92 0.83
CA VAL A 209 17.34 4.24 -0.61
C VAL A 209 17.33 2.98 -1.50
N PRO A 210 18.12 1.91 -1.23
CA PRO A 210 18.11 0.71 -2.05
C PRO A 210 16.75 0.00 -2.14
N ILE A 211 15.91 0.13 -1.11
CA ILE A 211 14.60 -0.52 -1.04
C ILE A 211 13.44 0.41 -1.42
N LEU A 212 13.66 1.70 -1.61
CA LEU A 212 12.62 2.64 -2.05
C LEU A 212 12.44 2.58 -3.58
N LYS A 213 12.25 1.36 -4.10
CA LYS A 213 12.04 1.11 -5.52
C LYS A 213 10.64 1.56 -5.98
N LYS A 214 10.40 1.47 -7.29
CA LYS A 214 9.10 1.80 -7.90
C LYS A 214 7.91 1.07 -7.25
N GLN A 215 8.15 -0.10 -6.68
CA GLN A 215 7.15 -0.89 -5.95
C GLN A 215 6.84 -0.36 -4.54
N CYS A 216 7.70 0.50 -3.95
CA CYS A 216 7.40 1.12 -2.66
C CYS A 216 6.30 2.17 -2.84
N GLN A 217 5.17 1.98 -2.12
CA GLN A 217 4.00 2.85 -2.26
C GLN A 217 3.97 3.94 -1.18
N THR A 218 3.94 3.51 0.09
CA THR A 218 3.68 4.41 1.22
C THR A 218 4.76 4.26 2.29
N ILE A 219 5.20 5.39 2.83
CA ILE A 219 5.95 5.45 4.07
C ILE A 219 5.04 6.04 5.14
N SER A 220 4.70 5.27 6.18
CA SER A 220 4.09 5.84 7.37
C SER A 220 5.17 6.22 8.39
N TYR A 221 4.94 7.26 9.18
CA TYR A 221 5.93 7.74 10.12
C TYR A 221 5.35 8.07 11.50
N LEU A 222 6.18 7.90 12.52
CA LEU A 222 5.92 8.37 13.88
C LEU A 222 7.17 9.04 14.46
N GLY A 223 7.07 10.34 14.78
CA GLY A 223 8.15 11.09 15.41
C GLY A 223 9.38 11.32 14.53
N VAL A 224 9.21 11.24 13.22
CA VAL A 224 10.22 11.60 12.20
C VAL A 224 9.67 12.76 11.37
N ASP A 225 10.53 13.69 11.00
CA ASP A 225 10.12 14.82 10.15
C ASP A 225 9.75 14.33 8.74
N PRO A 226 8.49 14.49 8.28
CA PRO A 226 8.08 14.08 6.94
C PRO A 226 8.82 14.84 5.83
N ASN A 227 9.27 16.07 6.08
CA ASN A 227 10.07 16.82 5.10
C ASN A 227 11.45 16.19 4.90
N ALA A 228 12.03 15.59 5.94
CA ALA A 228 13.29 14.87 5.81
C ALA A 228 13.10 13.59 4.96
N ILE A 229 11.96 12.89 5.11
CA ILE A 229 11.62 11.72 4.29
C ILE A 229 11.39 12.17 2.83
N GLN A 230 10.65 13.25 2.61
CA GLN A 230 10.43 13.81 1.27
C GLN A 230 11.74 14.24 0.61
N ALA A 231 12.61 14.92 1.35
CA ALA A 231 13.93 15.32 0.86
C ALA A 231 14.78 14.10 0.47
N LEU A 232 14.76 13.01 1.26
CA LEU A 232 15.42 11.76 0.93
C LEU A 232 14.95 11.21 -0.42
N VAL A 233 13.64 11.15 -0.63
CA VAL A 233 13.02 10.67 -1.88
C VAL A 233 13.46 11.51 -3.07
N LEU A 234 13.34 12.83 -2.97
CA LEU A 234 13.63 13.75 -4.08
C LEU A 234 15.13 13.84 -4.39
N GLN A 235 15.98 13.97 -3.39
CA GLN A 235 17.43 14.15 -3.58
C GLN A 235 18.13 12.90 -4.11
N ASN A 236 17.58 11.71 -3.86
CA ASN A 236 18.17 10.46 -4.33
C ASN A 236 17.49 9.89 -5.59
N GLY A 237 16.56 10.65 -6.20
CA GLY A 237 15.88 10.23 -7.42
C GLY A 237 15.09 8.92 -7.25
N VAL A 238 14.54 8.71 -6.06
CA VAL A 238 13.72 7.54 -5.74
C VAL A 238 12.51 7.51 -6.66
N ARG A 239 12.23 6.35 -7.25
CA ARG A 239 11.13 6.17 -8.22
C ARG A 239 9.83 5.66 -7.59
N GLY A 240 9.86 5.24 -6.33
CA GLY A 240 8.71 4.86 -5.53
C GLY A 240 8.32 5.95 -4.56
N VAL A 241 7.53 5.57 -3.55
CA VAL A 241 7.05 6.45 -2.47
C VAL A 241 6.13 7.54 -2.98
N ASP A 242 4.91 7.14 -3.27
CA ASP A 242 3.86 8.08 -3.71
C ASP A 242 3.19 8.79 -2.52
N ARG A 243 3.29 8.21 -1.31
CA ARG A 243 2.65 8.74 -0.10
C ARG A 243 3.58 8.71 1.11
N ILE A 244 3.59 9.80 1.87
CA ILE A 244 4.23 9.92 3.18
C ILE A 244 3.13 10.37 4.15
N VAL A 245 2.73 9.50 5.08
CA VAL A 245 1.56 9.73 5.95
C VAL A 245 1.89 9.47 7.43
N PRO A 246 1.21 10.10 8.39
CA PRO A 246 1.33 9.71 9.78
C PRO A 246 0.93 8.24 9.99
N LEU A 247 1.49 7.60 11.01
CA LEU A 247 1.09 6.25 11.43
C LEU A 247 -0.42 6.20 11.75
N GLY A 248 -1.13 5.20 11.25
CA GLY A 248 -2.57 5.05 11.36
C GLY A 248 -3.37 5.63 10.19
N HIS A 249 -2.69 6.19 9.18
CA HIS A 249 -3.32 6.88 8.05
C HIS A 249 -2.97 6.26 6.68
N THR A 250 -2.42 5.06 6.65
CA THR A 250 -2.06 4.41 5.37
C THR A 250 -3.29 3.99 4.57
N MET A 251 -4.43 3.80 5.23
CA MET A 251 -5.70 3.39 4.62
C MET A 251 -6.63 4.55 4.26
N ASP A 252 -6.24 5.80 4.56
CA ASP A 252 -7.04 6.98 4.22
C ASP A 252 -7.03 7.17 2.70
N LEU A 253 -8.18 6.92 2.07
CA LEU A 253 -8.36 7.10 0.63
C LEU A 253 -8.57 8.57 0.31
N GLU A 254 -7.76 9.07 -0.64
CA GLU A 254 -7.85 10.43 -1.15
C GLU A 254 -7.85 10.42 -2.68
N PHE A 255 -8.11 11.57 -3.31
CA PHE A 255 -8.04 11.69 -4.77
C PHE A 255 -6.63 11.59 -5.34
N PHE A 256 -5.60 11.81 -4.50
CA PHE A 256 -4.22 11.47 -4.83
C PHE A 256 -3.90 10.07 -4.29
N TRP A 257 -3.81 9.10 -5.18
CA TRP A 257 -3.58 7.71 -4.82
C TRP A 257 -2.60 7.04 -5.77
N ASP A 258 -1.63 6.31 -5.23
CA ASP A 258 -0.61 5.59 -6.01
C ASP A 258 0.13 6.46 -7.06
N GLY A 259 0.37 7.73 -6.72
CA GLY A 259 1.02 8.68 -7.61
C GLY A 259 0.10 9.28 -8.69
N TYR A 260 -1.17 8.90 -8.72
CA TYR A 260 -2.15 9.50 -9.62
C TYR A 260 -2.94 10.62 -8.93
N ASP A 261 -3.14 11.73 -9.62
CA ASP A 261 -4.29 12.59 -9.41
C ASP A 261 -5.50 11.92 -10.11
N MET A 262 -6.39 11.32 -9.30
CA MET A 262 -7.50 10.53 -9.82
C MET A 262 -8.48 11.37 -10.66
N ILE A 263 -8.70 12.63 -10.27
CA ILE A 263 -9.62 13.51 -10.99
C ILE A 263 -9.03 13.89 -12.34
N ASP A 264 -7.77 14.31 -12.36
CA ASP A 264 -7.09 14.68 -13.61
C ASP A 264 -6.95 13.48 -14.55
N ALA A 265 -6.53 12.33 -14.01
CA ALA A 265 -6.36 11.09 -14.80
C ALA A 265 -7.67 10.53 -15.38
N MET A 266 -8.82 10.76 -14.70
CA MET A 266 -10.15 10.30 -15.15
C MET A 266 -10.93 11.37 -15.94
N SER A 267 -10.34 12.52 -16.18
CA SER A 267 -10.98 13.63 -16.90
C SER A 267 -10.19 14.05 -18.13
N ARG A 268 -10.78 14.94 -18.92
CA ARG A 268 -10.13 15.53 -20.10
C ARG A 268 -10.24 17.03 -20.04
N ASN A 269 -9.10 17.71 -20.17
CA ASN A 269 -9.03 19.15 -20.25
C ASN A 269 -9.30 19.62 -21.68
N VAL A 270 -10.07 20.71 -21.80
CA VAL A 270 -10.27 21.44 -23.05
C VAL A 270 -9.57 22.79 -22.91
N ASP A 271 -8.50 22.97 -23.66
CA ASP A 271 -7.79 24.24 -23.70
C ASP A 271 -8.50 25.20 -24.66
N VAL A 272 -8.75 26.44 -24.21
CA VAL A 272 -9.36 27.52 -25.00
C VAL A 272 -8.42 28.72 -24.99
N ILE A 273 -7.79 28.95 -26.13
CA ILE A 273 -6.92 30.12 -26.31
C ILE A 273 -7.76 31.22 -26.98
N THR A 274 -7.94 32.36 -26.29
CA THR A 274 -8.59 33.54 -26.85
C THR A 274 -7.53 34.60 -27.18
N PHE A 275 -7.50 35.06 -28.42
CA PHE A 275 -6.71 36.25 -28.76
C PHE A 275 -7.44 37.49 -28.24
N SER A 276 -6.88 38.18 -27.27
CA SER A 276 -7.34 39.53 -26.96
C SER A 276 -7.00 40.41 -28.15
N ASN A 277 -7.99 41.11 -28.69
CA ASN A 277 -7.89 42.00 -29.86
C ASN A 277 -7.01 43.26 -29.63
N ASN A 278 -6.08 43.23 -28.70
CA ASN A 278 -5.15 44.33 -28.44
C ASN A 278 -3.71 43.77 -28.43
N LYS A 279 -3.14 43.71 -29.62
CA LYS A 279 -1.72 43.89 -30.04
C LYS A 279 -1.41 42.92 -31.18
N VAL A 280 -1.89 43.33 -32.38
CA VAL A 280 -1.07 43.08 -33.57
C VAL A 280 -0.12 44.27 -33.64
N VAL A 281 1.14 44.05 -33.31
CA VAL A 281 2.27 44.90 -33.68
C VAL A 281 3.05 44.18 -34.71
#